data_51439cf6d05f64387a21528ba06c117b
#
_entry.id   51439cf6d05f64387a21528ba06c117b
#
_cell.length_a   1.000
_cell.length_b   1.000
_cell.length_c   1.000
_cell.angle_alpha   90.00
_cell.angle_beta   90.00
_cell.angle_gamma   90.00
#
_symmetry.space_group_name_H-M   'P 1'
#
loop_
_entity.id
_entity.type
_entity.pdbx_description
1 polymer ?
#
loop_
_entity_poly.entity_id
_entity_poly.type
_entity_poly.pdbx_seq_one_letter_code
_entity_poly.pdbx_strand_id
1 'polypeptide(L)'
;LLSRRQRQMCIRDRGLGHTGGTIDKLECFDGFTTALSEEQFAGNVNTIGIAIAGQTANLAPADKKLYALRDVTATVDQMSLIASSIMSKKLASGSDAIVLDVKTGNGAFMKKLEDSRALAKEMVSIGTMAGKKTVAVITDMDQPLGRAVGNSLEVREAIDTLRGEGPADFKEVVFALGSQMLMLAGRAADEKEARALMEGVIEDGSALDKFAQFVRAQGGDAAPVYDLSLIHISEPTRPLYI
;
A
#
# COMPACT_ATOMS: atom_id res chain seq x y z
N LEU A 1 -13.53 21.37 -4.58
CA LEU A 1 -12.06 21.14 -4.63
C LEU A 1 -11.57 20.22 -3.50
N LEU A 2 -12.16 20.31 -2.31
CA LEU A 2 -11.78 19.47 -1.16
C LEU A 2 -12.12 17.99 -1.32
N SER A 3 -13.20 17.65 -2.02
CA SER A 3 -13.60 16.24 -2.24
C SER A 3 -12.69 15.48 -3.20
N ARG A 4 -11.90 16.16 -4.03
CA ARG A 4 -11.01 15.56 -5.03
C ARG A 4 -9.65 15.14 -4.46
N ARG A 5 -9.18 15.78 -3.37
CA ARG A 5 -7.90 15.45 -2.73
C ARG A 5 -7.94 14.19 -1.85
N GLN A 6 -9.13 13.75 -1.45
CA GLN A 6 -9.30 12.65 -0.49
C GLN A 6 -9.08 11.24 -1.06
N ARG A 7 -8.74 11.10 -2.34
CA ARG A 7 -8.70 9.80 -3.02
C ARG A 7 -7.30 9.39 -3.50
N GLN A 8 -6.27 10.03 -3.00
CA GLN A 8 -4.91 9.74 -3.40
C GLN A 8 -4.35 8.55 -2.59
N MET A 9 -4.19 7.40 -3.22
CA MET A 9 -3.38 6.31 -2.70
C MET A 9 -2.02 6.33 -3.41
N CYS A 10 -1.01 6.87 -2.75
CA CYS A 10 0.37 6.81 -3.19
C CYS A 10 1.01 5.58 -2.52
N ILE A 11 1.15 4.51 -3.26
CA ILE A 11 1.92 3.34 -2.83
C ILE A 11 3.28 3.41 -3.50
N ARG A 12 4.30 3.25 -2.68
CA ARG A 12 5.68 3.26 -3.07
C ARG A 12 6.34 2.05 -2.47
N ASP A 13 6.64 1.06 -3.30
CA ASP A 13 7.72 0.13 -2.94
C ASP A 13 8.12 -0.74 -4.12
N ARG A 14 9.41 -0.67 -4.45
CA ARG A 14 10.18 -1.82 -4.90
C ARG A 14 10.68 -2.50 -3.63
N GLY A 15 10.51 -3.82 -3.54
CA GLY A 15 10.72 -4.61 -2.33
C GLY A 15 11.85 -4.15 -1.40
N LEU A 16 11.65 -4.34 -0.12
CA LEU A 16 12.63 -4.04 0.90
C LEU A 16 13.17 -5.36 1.48
N GLY A 17 14.47 -5.58 1.31
CA GLY A 17 15.11 -6.81 1.74
C GLY A 17 14.60 -8.03 0.96
N HIS A 18 13.95 -8.97 1.67
CA HIS A 18 13.45 -10.24 1.12
C HIS A 18 11.98 -10.19 0.65
N THR A 19 11.32 -9.03 0.72
CA THR A 19 9.92 -8.87 0.34
C THR A 19 9.78 -8.29 -1.07
N GLY A 20 8.83 -8.80 -1.87
CA GLY A 20 8.43 -8.20 -3.14
C GLY A 20 7.66 -6.90 -2.91
N GLY A 21 7.93 -5.86 -3.72
CA GLY A 21 7.18 -4.61 -3.66
C GLY A 21 5.82 -4.70 -4.32
N THR A 22 4.88 -3.82 -3.95
CA THR A 22 3.56 -3.76 -4.57
C THR A 22 3.65 -3.49 -6.07
N ILE A 23 4.63 -2.69 -6.52
CA ILE A 23 4.87 -2.40 -7.94
C ILE A 23 5.24 -3.69 -8.68
N ASP A 24 6.19 -4.47 -8.13
CA ASP A 24 6.67 -5.70 -8.75
C ASP A 24 5.53 -6.76 -8.86
N LYS A 25 4.59 -6.76 -7.92
CA LYS A 25 3.41 -7.63 -7.95
C LYS A 25 2.46 -7.28 -9.09
N LEU A 26 2.22 -5.99 -9.31
CA LEU A 26 1.32 -5.50 -10.35
C LEU A 26 1.90 -5.60 -11.77
N GLU A 27 3.20 -5.82 -11.91
CA GLU A 27 3.86 -6.14 -13.19
C GLU A 27 3.39 -7.49 -13.80
N CYS A 28 2.62 -8.29 -13.06
CA CYS A 28 1.96 -9.49 -13.62
C CYS A 28 0.84 -9.19 -14.63
N PHE A 29 0.37 -7.95 -14.69
CA PHE A 29 -0.57 -7.49 -15.72
C PHE A 29 0.18 -6.92 -16.91
N ASP A 30 0.05 -7.52 -18.08
CA ASP A 30 0.72 -7.06 -19.29
C ASP A 30 0.38 -5.60 -19.60
N GLY A 31 1.40 -4.78 -19.80
CA GLY A 31 1.27 -3.35 -20.10
C GLY A 31 1.04 -2.43 -18.89
N PHE A 32 0.87 -2.99 -17.68
CA PHE A 32 0.68 -2.17 -16.48
C PHE A 32 1.92 -1.30 -16.20
N THR A 33 1.68 -0.02 -15.92
CA THR A 33 2.77 0.91 -15.60
C THR A 33 2.50 1.72 -14.35
N THR A 34 3.55 1.91 -13.55
CA THR A 34 3.59 2.83 -12.42
C THR A 34 4.40 4.10 -12.71
N ALA A 35 4.94 4.19 -13.92
CA ALA A 35 5.67 5.37 -14.39
C ALA A 35 4.69 6.42 -14.96
N LEU A 36 3.84 6.95 -14.09
CA LEU A 36 2.83 7.94 -14.46
C LEU A 36 3.39 9.35 -14.40
N SER A 37 2.98 10.21 -15.34
CA SER A 37 3.16 11.65 -15.19
C SER A 37 2.22 12.19 -14.10
N GLU A 38 2.50 13.38 -13.58
CA GLU A 38 1.62 14.04 -12.59
C GLU A 38 0.19 14.23 -13.13
N GLU A 39 0.05 14.54 -14.42
CA GLU A 39 -1.24 14.70 -15.09
C GLU A 39 -2.00 13.37 -15.18
N GLN A 40 -1.31 12.28 -15.56
CA GLN A 40 -1.90 10.94 -15.62
C GLN A 40 -2.32 10.47 -14.23
N PHE A 41 -1.45 10.66 -13.22
CA PHE A 41 -1.77 10.32 -11.84
C PHE A 41 -3.00 11.08 -11.34
N ALA A 42 -3.03 12.41 -11.50
CA ALA A 42 -4.16 13.25 -11.12
C ALA A 42 -5.43 12.88 -11.93
N GLY A 43 -5.28 12.60 -13.24
CA GLY A 43 -6.35 12.15 -14.11
C GLY A 43 -7.00 10.86 -13.59
N ASN A 44 -6.20 9.84 -13.27
CA ASN A 44 -6.70 8.57 -12.75
C ASN A 44 -7.42 8.77 -11.39
N VAL A 45 -6.82 9.53 -10.47
CA VAL A 45 -7.45 9.83 -9.19
C VAL A 45 -8.79 10.56 -9.37
N ASN A 46 -8.87 11.48 -10.32
CA ASN A 46 -10.10 12.24 -10.58
C ASN A 46 -11.19 11.41 -11.25
N THR A 47 -10.83 10.46 -12.11
CA THR A 47 -11.79 9.66 -12.90
C THR A 47 -12.22 8.39 -12.20
N ILE A 48 -11.26 7.62 -11.69
CA ILE A 48 -11.53 6.31 -11.08
C ILE A 48 -11.31 6.27 -9.57
N GLY A 49 -10.73 7.32 -8.98
CA GLY A 49 -10.54 7.43 -7.53
C GLY A 49 -9.28 6.75 -6.98
N ILE A 50 -8.46 6.12 -7.82
CA ILE A 50 -7.24 5.40 -7.40
C ILE A 50 -6.15 5.53 -8.46
N ALA A 51 -4.89 5.63 -8.01
CA ALA A 51 -3.71 5.48 -8.85
C ALA A 51 -2.52 5.01 -7.99
N ILE A 52 -1.64 4.20 -8.57
CA ILE A 52 -0.37 3.79 -7.97
C ILE A 52 0.76 4.35 -8.82
N ALA A 53 1.67 5.08 -8.21
CA ALA A 53 2.85 5.58 -8.89
C ALA A 53 4.12 5.18 -8.14
N GLY A 54 5.14 4.81 -8.88
CA GLY A 54 6.48 4.66 -8.36
C GLY A 54 7.00 6.00 -7.81
N GLN A 55 7.95 5.97 -6.89
CA GLN A 55 8.56 7.21 -6.42
C GLN A 55 9.30 7.90 -7.55
N THR A 56 8.90 9.13 -7.86
CA THR A 56 9.73 10.02 -8.66
C THR A 56 10.90 10.54 -7.81
N ALA A 57 12.04 10.82 -8.44
CA ALA A 57 13.21 11.38 -7.75
C ALA A 57 12.91 12.72 -7.06
N ASN A 58 11.82 13.37 -7.43
CA ASN A 58 11.45 14.73 -7.02
C ASN A 58 10.46 14.78 -5.85
N LEU A 59 9.83 13.67 -5.45
CA LEU A 59 8.80 13.69 -4.39
C LEU A 59 9.38 14.11 -3.02
N ALA A 60 10.55 13.60 -2.66
CA ALA A 60 11.23 13.94 -1.41
C ALA A 60 12.76 13.91 -1.63
N PRO A 61 13.34 14.87 -2.36
CA PRO A 61 14.76 14.83 -2.77
C PRO A 61 15.73 14.87 -1.59
N ALA A 62 15.39 15.54 -0.50
CA ALA A 62 16.18 15.56 0.71
C ALA A 62 16.22 14.18 1.39
N ASP A 63 15.08 13.49 1.49
CA ASP A 63 15.00 12.14 2.05
C ASP A 63 15.84 11.15 1.23
N LYS A 64 15.81 11.24 -0.10
CA LYS A 64 16.65 10.39 -0.95
C LYS A 64 18.14 10.51 -0.62
N LYS A 65 18.63 11.73 -0.41
CA LYS A 65 20.04 11.98 -0.05
C LYS A 65 20.36 11.48 1.36
N LEU A 66 19.47 11.75 2.32
CA LEU A 66 19.62 11.29 3.70
C LEU A 66 19.57 9.76 3.79
N TYR A 67 18.70 9.11 3.04
CA TYR A 67 18.60 7.65 3.01
C TYR A 67 19.89 7.01 2.47
N ALA A 68 20.43 7.55 1.38
CA ALA A 68 21.70 7.07 0.84
C ALA A 68 22.85 7.24 1.84
N LEU A 69 22.86 8.33 2.64
CA LEU A 69 23.84 8.54 3.69
C LEU A 69 23.70 7.52 4.84
N ARG A 70 22.46 7.14 5.19
CA ARG A 70 22.20 6.13 6.24
C ARG A 70 22.80 4.77 5.92
N ASP A 71 22.78 4.37 4.65
CA ASP A 71 23.35 3.09 4.20
C ASP A 71 24.85 2.99 4.49
N VAL A 72 25.58 4.09 4.34
CA VAL A 72 27.04 4.12 4.52
C VAL A 72 27.47 4.49 5.94
N THR A 73 26.57 4.95 6.80
CA THR A 73 26.85 5.35 8.19
C THR A 73 26.33 4.36 9.23
N ALA A 74 25.78 3.22 8.80
CA ALA A 74 25.20 2.19 9.68
C ALA A 74 24.10 2.75 10.63
N THR A 75 23.30 3.71 10.16
CA THR A 75 22.21 4.34 10.93
C THR A 75 20.83 3.97 10.38
N VAL A 76 20.73 2.89 9.61
CA VAL A 76 19.49 2.46 8.97
C VAL A 76 18.39 2.15 10.00
N ASP A 77 18.77 1.52 11.12
CA ASP A 77 17.83 1.05 12.15
C ASP A 77 17.43 2.11 13.17
N GLN A 78 17.92 3.35 13.02
CA GLN A 78 17.61 4.42 13.94
C GLN A 78 16.15 4.88 13.78
N MET A 79 15.35 4.74 14.84
CA MET A 79 13.88 4.90 14.84
C MET A 79 13.43 6.25 14.27
N SER A 80 13.99 7.37 14.75
CA SER A 80 13.59 8.71 14.30
C SER A 80 13.91 8.95 12.83
N LEU A 81 14.97 8.34 12.29
CA LEU A 81 15.31 8.41 10.88
C LEU A 81 14.37 7.55 10.04
N ILE A 82 13.89 6.42 10.56
CA ILE A 82 12.85 5.60 9.92
C ILE A 82 11.56 6.41 9.86
N ALA A 83 11.10 6.95 10.99
CA ALA A 83 9.89 7.76 11.07
C ALA A 83 9.94 8.97 10.14
N SER A 84 11.03 9.72 10.15
CA SER A 84 11.25 10.88 9.29
C SER A 84 11.21 10.51 7.80
N SER A 85 11.89 9.44 7.39
CA SER A 85 11.91 8.99 6.00
C SER A 85 10.51 8.55 5.51
N ILE A 86 9.74 7.84 6.33
CA ILE A 86 8.37 7.43 5.98
C ILE A 86 7.47 8.65 5.88
N MET A 87 7.48 9.51 6.90
CA MET A 87 6.54 10.61 7.00
C MET A 87 6.82 11.74 6.01
N SER A 88 8.09 12.03 5.68
CA SER A 88 8.44 13.04 4.66
C SER A 88 7.74 12.76 3.32
N LYS A 89 7.68 11.51 2.91
CA LYS A 89 7.02 11.08 1.67
C LYS A 89 5.51 11.17 1.74
N LYS A 90 4.92 10.77 2.88
CA LYS A 90 3.47 10.86 3.10
C LYS A 90 3.00 12.31 3.15
N LEU A 91 3.78 13.19 3.74
CA LEU A 91 3.50 14.63 3.77
C LEU A 91 3.69 15.28 2.40
N ALA A 92 4.76 14.92 1.68
CA ALA A 92 5.03 15.42 0.34
C ALA A 92 3.97 15.04 -0.70
N SER A 93 3.29 13.88 -0.52
CA SER A 93 2.19 13.45 -1.40
C SER A 93 0.94 14.33 -1.30
N GLY A 94 0.86 15.24 -0.32
CA GLY A 94 -0.25 16.17 -0.15
C GLY A 94 -1.54 15.55 0.39
N SER A 95 -1.49 14.35 0.96
CA SER A 95 -2.65 13.65 1.54
C SER A 95 -3.28 14.44 2.69
N ASP A 96 -4.60 14.45 2.78
CA ASP A 96 -5.35 15.09 3.88
C ASP A 96 -5.37 14.24 5.15
N ALA A 97 -5.31 12.92 4.99
CA ALA A 97 -5.26 11.94 6.07
C ALA A 97 -4.27 10.82 5.74
N ILE A 98 -3.70 10.21 6.76
CA ILE A 98 -2.68 9.16 6.64
C ILE A 98 -3.08 7.99 7.54
N VAL A 99 -3.17 6.80 6.96
CA VAL A 99 -3.25 5.54 7.69
C VAL A 99 -1.92 4.81 7.51
N LEU A 100 -1.31 4.44 8.61
CA LEU A 100 -0.03 3.73 8.64
C LEU A 100 -0.27 2.28 9.08
N ASP A 101 0.21 1.34 8.31
CA ASP A 101 0.34 -0.05 8.72
C ASP A 101 1.75 -0.26 9.28
N VAL A 102 1.84 -0.46 10.59
CA VAL A 102 3.11 -0.62 11.31
C VAL A 102 3.29 -2.09 11.66
N LYS A 103 4.18 -2.75 10.93
CA LYS A 103 4.46 -4.17 11.13
C LYS A 103 5.27 -4.42 12.39
N THR A 104 4.92 -5.49 13.12
CA THR A 104 5.67 -6.01 14.28
C THR A 104 5.93 -7.50 14.12
N GLY A 105 7.06 -7.98 14.60
CA GLY A 105 7.39 -9.42 14.57
C GLY A 105 8.63 -9.77 13.75
N ASN A 106 8.86 -11.06 13.56
CA ASN A 106 10.11 -11.57 12.99
C ASN A 106 10.38 -11.13 11.53
N GLY A 107 9.33 -10.92 10.75
CA GLY A 107 9.43 -10.39 9.37
C GLY A 107 9.58 -8.88 9.29
N ALA A 108 9.32 -8.14 10.37
CA ALA A 108 9.34 -6.69 10.41
C ALA A 108 10.70 -6.12 10.84
N PHE A 109 10.89 -4.81 10.64
CA PHE A 109 12.03 -4.09 11.25
C PHE A 109 11.93 -4.06 12.77
N MET A 110 10.72 -3.76 13.29
CA MET A 110 10.43 -3.74 14.70
C MET A 110 10.07 -5.15 15.16
N LYS A 111 11.00 -5.83 15.84
CA LYS A 111 10.82 -7.20 16.32
C LYS A 111 9.91 -7.28 17.55
N LYS A 112 9.84 -6.19 18.32
CA LYS A 112 9.06 -6.13 19.56
C LYS A 112 7.88 -5.18 19.38
N LEU A 113 6.75 -5.54 19.95
CA LEU A 113 5.54 -4.73 19.94
C LEU A 113 5.75 -3.33 20.56
N GLU A 114 6.60 -3.24 21.57
CA GLU A 114 6.93 -1.97 22.24
C GLU A 114 7.63 -0.99 21.28
N ASP A 115 8.58 -1.48 20.47
CA ASP A 115 9.30 -0.68 19.48
C ASP A 115 8.36 -0.25 18.35
N SER A 116 7.48 -1.14 17.91
CA SER A 116 6.45 -0.82 16.92
C SER A 116 5.48 0.26 17.43
N ARG A 117 5.10 0.18 18.71
CA ARG A 117 4.28 1.23 19.37
C ARG A 117 5.01 2.57 19.47
N ALA A 118 6.30 2.54 19.78
CA ALA A 118 7.11 3.76 19.85
C ALA A 118 7.21 4.42 18.47
N LEU A 119 7.52 3.64 17.43
CA LEU A 119 7.58 4.10 16.05
C LEU A 119 6.21 4.66 15.57
N ALA A 120 5.12 3.94 15.86
CA ALA A 120 3.78 4.37 15.52
C ALA A 120 3.43 5.73 16.17
N LYS A 121 3.73 5.90 17.45
CA LYS A 121 3.51 7.17 18.17
C LYS A 121 4.31 8.31 17.57
N GLU A 122 5.58 8.08 17.23
CA GLU A 122 6.44 9.10 16.62
C GLU A 122 5.89 9.54 15.26
N MET A 123 5.52 8.59 14.39
CA MET A 123 4.94 8.89 13.08
C MET A 123 3.59 9.60 13.17
N VAL A 124 2.71 9.19 14.08
CA VAL A 124 1.42 9.87 14.33
C VAL A 124 1.65 11.29 14.84
N SER A 125 2.62 11.48 15.75
CA SER A 125 2.99 12.82 16.24
C SER A 125 3.47 13.73 15.12
N ILE A 126 4.37 13.26 14.24
CA ILE A 126 4.85 14.01 13.07
C ILE A 126 3.68 14.41 12.16
N GLY A 127 2.79 13.48 11.84
CA GLY A 127 1.63 13.75 10.98
C GLY A 127 0.67 14.77 11.61
N THR A 128 0.39 14.62 12.90
CA THR A 128 -0.48 15.54 13.65
C THR A 128 0.12 16.94 13.74
N MET A 129 1.41 17.07 14.03
CA MET A 129 2.11 18.37 14.05
C MET A 129 2.11 19.03 12.67
N ALA A 130 2.11 18.25 11.58
CA ALA A 130 1.96 18.75 10.23
C ALA A 130 0.50 19.06 9.83
N GLY A 131 -0.44 19.00 10.76
CA GLY A 131 -1.86 19.29 10.53
C GLY A 131 -2.61 18.17 9.77
N LYS A 132 -2.08 16.94 9.75
CA LYS A 132 -2.70 15.80 9.08
C LYS A 132 -3.40 14.86 10.07
N LYS A 133 -4.60 14.40 9.70
CA LYS A 133 -5.25 13.32 10.44
C LYS A 133 -4.44 12.03 10.23
N THR A 134 -3.81 11.54 11.28
CA THR A 134 -2.89 10.39 11.16
C THR A 134 -3.27 9.32 12.16
N VAL A 135 -3.44 8.10 11.67
CA VAL A 135 -3.72 6.89 12.45
C VAL A 135 -2.69 5.82 12.10
N ALA A 136 -2.26 5.07 13.11
CA ALA A 136 -1.39 3.90 12.93
C ALA A 136 -2.11 2.65 13.44
N VAL A 137 -2.13 1.61 12.62
CA VAL A 137 -2.57 0.26 12.95
C VAL A 137 -1.34 -0.61 13.06
N ILE A 138 -1.19 -1.32 14.17
CA ILE A 138 -0.07 -2.26 14.36
C ILE A 138 -0.55 -3.64 13.96
N THR A 139 0.16 -4.28 13.02
CA THR A 139 -0.20 -5.59 12.50
C THR A 139 0.95 -6.57 12.67
N ASP A 140 0.61 -7.85 12.84
CA ASP A 140 1.58 -8.92 13.03
C ASP A 140 2.29 -9.29 11.71
N MET A 141 3.59 -9.54 11.80
CA MET A 141 4.44 -10.02 10.71
C MET A 141 5.38 -11.15 11.19
N ASP A 142 4.94 -11.99 12.12
CA ASP A 142 5.67 -13.17 12.54
C ASP A 142 5.60 -14.28 11.49
N GLN A 143 4.60 -14.24 10.64
CA GLN A 143 4.37 -15.15 9.52
C GLN A 143 3.89 -14.40 8.28
N PRO A 144 3.97 -14.98 7.08
CA PRO A 144 3.37 -14.43 5.89
C PRO A 144 1.87 -14.17 6.09
N LEU A 145 1.37 -13.04 5.61
CA LEU A 145 -0.05 -12.73 5.61
C LEU A 145 -0.73 -13.48 4.46
N GLY A 146 -1.83 -14.16 4.75
CA GLY A 146 -2.49 -15.03 3.78
C GLY A 146 -1.73 -16.33 3.55
N ARG A 147 -1.91 -16.92 2.38
CA ARG A 147 -1.36 -18.23 1.99
C ARG A 147 -0.39 -18.16 0.82
N ALA A 148 -0.48 -17.11 0.02
CA ALA A 148 0.32 -16.94 -1.17
C ALA A 148 1.64 -16.23 -0.86
N VAL A 149 2.73 -16.73 -1.45
CA VAL A 149 4.06 -16.11 -1.40
C VAL A 149 4.61 -16.07 -2.83
N GLY A 150 4.78 -14.89 -3.37
CA GLY A 150 5.24 -14.63 -4.73
C GLY A 150 4.37 -13.61 -5.45
N ASN A 151 4.97 -12.81 -6.34
CA ASN A 151 4.35 -11.61 -6.91
C ASN A 151 2.96 -11.86 -7.50
N SER A 152 2.85 -12.69 -8.52
CA SER A 152 1.57 -12.99 -9.19
C SER A 152 0.65 -13.86 -8.32
N LEU A 153 1.19 -14.72 -7.45
CA LEU A 153 0.39 -15.53 -6.54
C LEU A 153 -0.33 -14.66 -5.50
N GLU A 154 0.35 -13.65 -4.96
CA GLU A 154 -0.25 -12.69 -4.02
C GLU A 154 -1.31 -11.82 -4.69
N VAL A 155 -1.13 -11.48 -5.98
CA VAL A 155 -2.17 -10.78 -6.76
C VAL A 155 -3.40 -11.67 -6.97
N ARG A 156 -3.21 -12.97 -7.25
CA ARG A 156 -4.33 -13.93 -7.30
C ARG A 156 -5.09 -13.97 -5.99
N GLU A 157 -4.38 -14.10 -4.87
CA GLU A 157 -5.01 -14.11 -3.55
C GLU A 157 -5.74 -12.80 -3.24
N ALA A 158 -5.22 -11.66 -3.70
CA ALA A 158 -5.91 -10.37 -3.60
C ALA A 158 -7.20 -10.35 -4.43
N ILE A 159 -7.18 -10.90 -5.66
CA ILE A 159 -8.38 -11.02 -6.51
C ILE A 159 -9.40 -11.98 -5.87
N ASP A 160 -8.96 -13.13 -5.36
CA ASP A 160 -9.83 -14.07 -4.64
C ASP A 160 -10.44 -13.42 -3.40
N THR A 161 -9.68 -12.56 -2.71
CA THR A 161 -10.19 -11.76 -1.59
C THR A 161 -11.28 -10.78 -2.02
N LEU A 162 -11.11 -10.11 -3.17
CA LEU A 162 -12.13 -9.23 -3.75
C LEU A 162 -13.38 -9.99 -4.25
N ARG A 163 -13.26 -11.31 -4.46
CA ARG A 163 -14.38 -12.22 -4.74
C ARG A 163 -15.05 -12.79 -3.48
N GLY A 164 -14.53 -12.43 -2.29
CA GLY A 164 -15.02 -12.95 -1.02
C GLY A 164 -14.35 -14.24 -0.54
N GLU A 165 -13.46 -14.84 -1.32
CA GLU A 165 -12.87 -16.18 -1.09
C GLU A 165 -11.50 -16.15 -0.40
N GLY A 166 -10.95 -14.96 -0.11
CA GLY A 166 -9.61 -14.78 0.46
C GLY A 166 -9.44 -15.30 1.89
N PRO A 167 -8.19 -15.47 2.35
CA PRO A 167 -7.86 -15.88 3.70
C PRO A 167 -8.42 -14.92 4.77
N ALA A 168 -8.81 -15.48 5.92
CA ALA A 168 -9.45 -14.69 6.99
C ALA A 168 -8.51 -13.66 7.61
N ASP A 169 -7.25 -14.01 7.81
CA ASP A 169 -6.20 -13.13 8.33
C ASP A 169 -5.92 -11.97 7.39
N PHE A 170 -5.85 -12.23 6.09
CA PHE A 170 -5.68 -11.19 5.08
C PHE A 170 -6.89 -10.24 5.05
N LYS A 171 -8.12 -10.79 5.04
CA LYS A 171 -9.35 -9.98 5.11
C LYS A 171 -9.37 -9.09 6.36
N GLU A 172 -8.95 -9.63 7.52
CA GLU A 172 -8.94 -8.87 8.76
C GLU A 172 -8.01 -7.65 8.69
N VAL A 173 -6.81 -7.81 8.15
CA VAL A 173 -5.88 -6.67 7.95
C VAL A 173 -6.46 -5.65 6.97
N VAL A 174 -7.06 -6.10 5.86
CA VAL A 174 -7.71 -5.22 4.88
C VAL A 174 -8.85 -4.44 5.53
N PHE A 175 -9.70 -5.10 6.30
CA PHE A 175 -10.81 -4.44 6.98
C PHE A 175 -10.34 -3.49 8.09
N ALA A 176 -9.33 -3.86 8.86
CA ALA A 176 -8.78 -2.98 9.90
C ALA A 176 -8.22 -1.67 9.30
N LEU A 177 -7.42 -1.76 8.24
CA LEU A 177 -6.85 -0.59 7.57
C LEU A 177 -7.90 0.21 6.80
N GLY A 178 -8.77 -0.48 6.04
CA GLY A 178 -9.82 0.14 5.24
C GLY A 178 -10.85 0.88 6.10
N SER A 179 -11.20 0.32 7.27
CA SER A 179 -12.10 0.99 8.21
C SER A 179 -11.54 2.34 8.66
N GLN A 180 -10.24 2.39 9.00
CA GLN A 180 -9.60 3.65 9.37
C GLN A 180 -9.61 4.65 8.21
N MET A 181 -9.40 4.19 6.98
CA MET A 181 -9.47 5.06 5.79
C MET A 181 -10.88 5.63 5.59
N LEU A 182 -11.92 4.79 5.72
CA LEU A 182 -13.32 5.23 5.56
C LEU A 182 -13.74 6.20 6.65
N MET A 183 -13.37 5.95 7.90
CA MET A 183 -13.66 6.85 9.02
C MET A 183 -12.95 8.20 8.87
N LEU A 184 -11.66 8.19 8.52
CA LEU A 184 -10.90 9.43 8.29
C LEU A 184 -11.43 10.24 7.10
N ALA A 185 -11.97 9.56 6.09
CA ALA A 185 -12.64 10.19 4.94
C ALA A 185 -14.07 10.66 5.25
N GLY A 186 -14.58 10.40 6.46
CA GLY A 186 -15.97 10.75 6.85
C GLY A 186 -17.02 9.94 6.08
N ARG A 187 -16.69 8.71 5.67
CA ARG A 187 -17.58 7.80 4.94
C ARG A 187 -18.25 6.77 5.83
N ALA A 188 -17.73 6.58 7.03
CA ALA A 188 -18.28 5.74 8.06
C ALA A 188 -18.10 6.45 9.42
N ALA A 189 -19.08 6.31 10.30
CA ALA A 189 -19.05 6.87 11.63
C ALA A 189 -18.21 6.01 12.59
N ASP A 190 -18.20 4.71 12.36
CA ASP A 190 -17.48 3.74 13.19
C ASP A 190 -16.95 2.56 12.34
N GLU A 191 -16.20 1.67 13.00
CA GLU A 191 -15.58 0.51 12.35
C GLU A 191 -16.63 -0.49 11.84
N LYS A 192 -17.76 -0.64 12.54
CA LYS A 192 -18.83 -1.56 12.15
C LYS A 192 -19.48 -1.12 10.83
N GLU A 193 -19.80 0.16 10.72
CA GLU A 193 -20.33 0.74 9.48
C GLU A 193 -19.30 0.63 8.35
N ALA A 194 -18.02 0.92 8.63
CA ALA A 194 -16.96 0.81 7.64
C ALA A 194 -16.80 -0.62 7.11
N ARG A 195 -16.83 -1.63 7.99
CA ARG A 195 -16.78 -3.04 7.60
C ARG A 195 -17.97 -3.43 6.73
N ALA A 196 -19.18 -3.05 7.12
CA ALA A 196 -20.38 -3.33 6.33
C ALA A 196 -20.32 -2.72 4.92
N LEU A 197 -19.78 -1.50 4.79
CA LEU A 197 -19.57 -0.88 3.48
C LEU A 197 -18.56 -1.66 2.63
N MET A 198 -17.47 -2.14 3.21
CA MET A 198 -16.45 -2.92 2.49
C MET A 198 -16.97 -4.32 2.11
N GLU A 199 -17.69 -4.98 3.02
CA GLU A 199 -18.34 -6.27 2.74
C GLU A 199 -19.34 -6.13 1.59
N GLY A 200 -20.17 -5.09 1.60
CA GLY A 200 -21.16 -4.83 0.55
C GLY A 200 -20.54 -4.69 -0.84
N VAL A 201 -19.39 -3.97 -0.99
CA VAL A 201 -18.73 -3.82 -2.29
C VAL A 201 -17.97 -5.08 -2.74
N ILE A 202 -17.66 -5.98 -1.82
CA ILE A 202 -17.12 -7.31 -2.14
C ILE A 202 -18.28 -8.22 -2.62
N GLU A 203 -19.39 -8.23 -1.89
CA GLU A 203 -20.55 -9.06 -2.19
C GLU A 203 -21.21 -8.72 -3.53
N ASP A 204 -21.33 -7.43 -3.86
CA ASP A 204 -21.90 -6.96 -5.12
C ASP A 204 -20.92 -6.99 -6.31
N GLY A 205 -19.65 -7.33 -6.07
CA GLY A 205 -18.58 -7.42 -7.08
C GLY A 205 -18.01 -6.07 -7.53
N SER A 206 -18.51 -4.94 -7.02
CA SER A 206 -18.04 -3.61 -7.43
C SER A 206 -16.59 -3.32 -7.03
N ALA A 207 -16.09 -3.98 -5.99
CA ALA A 207 -14.68 -3.90 -5.61
C ALA A 207 -13.77 -4.57 -6.65
N LEU A 208 -14.16 -5.73 -7.18
CA LEU A 208 -13.45 -6.41 -8.26
C LEU A 208 -13.45 -5.58 -9.54
N ASP A 209 -14.60 -5.03 -9.90
CA ASP A 209 -14.75 -4.14 -11.07
C ASP A 209 -13.89 -2.88 -10.92
N LYS A 210 -13.80 -2.33 -9.72
CA LYS A 210 -12.92 -1.20 -9.42
C LYS A 210 -11.44 -1.55 -9.62
N PHE A 211 -11.05 -2.75 -9.20
CA PHE A 211 -9.69 -3.23 -9.43
C PHE A 211 -9.39 -3.38 -10.92
N ALA A 212 -10.32 -3.94 -11.71
CA ALA A 212 -10.17 -4.03 -13.16
C ALA A 212 -10.08 -2.64 -13.84
N GLN A 213 -10.89 -1.67 -13.38
CA GLN A 213 -10.80 -0.27 -13.86
C GLN A 213 -9.41 0.33 -13.55
N PHE A 214 -8.89 0.07 -12.37
CA PHE A 214 -7.56 0.52 -11.95
C PHE A 214 -6.47 -0.06 -12.85
N VAL A 215 -6.48 -1.37 -13.10
CA VAL A 215 -5.52 -2.04 -13.99
C VAL A 215 -5.55 -1.39 -15.38
N ARG A 216 -6.74 -1.22 -15.98
CA ARG A 216 -6.90 -0.59 -17.32
C ARG A 216 -6.43 0.86 -17.35
N ALA A 217 -6.74 1.65 -16.31
CA ALA A 217 -6.36 3.06 -16.27
C ALA A 217 -4.84 3.26 -16.19
N GLN A 218 -4.10 2.24 -15.78
CA GLN A 218 -2.64 2.23 -15.76
C GLN A 218 -2.03 1.41 -16.91
N GLY A 219 -2.81 1.17 -17.97
CA GLY A 219 -2.33 0.53 -19.21
C GLY A 219 -2.29 -0.98 -19.19
N GLY A 220 -2.69 -1.63 -18.07
CA GLY A 220 -2.65 -3.07 -17.94
C GLY A 220 -3.83 -3.78 -18.60
N ASP A 221 -3.58 -5.01 -19.07
CA ASP A 221 -4.67 -5.91 -19.44
C ASP A 221 -5.41 -6.39 -18.18
N ALA A 222 -6.71 -6.10 -18.12
CA ALA A 222 -7.54 -6.48 -16.97
C ALA A 222 -8.29 -7.80 -17.18
N ALA A 223 -8.09 -8.52 -18.29
CA ALA A 223 -8.71 -9.83 -18.48
C ALA A 223 -8.38 -10.81 -17.34
N PRO A 224 -7.11 -10.86 -16.82
CA PRO A 224 -6.75 -11.73 -15.70
C PRO A 224 -7.49 -11.45 -14.39
N VAL A 225 -8.08 -10.27 -14.22
CA VAL A 225 -8.89 -9.96 -13.03
C VAL A 225 -10.16 -10.82 -12.98
N TYR A 226 -10.72 -11.13 -14.13
CA TYR A 226 -11.94 -11.95 -14.24
C TYR A 226 -11.62 -13.42 -14.51
N ASP A 227 -10.51 -13.71 -15.16
CA ASP A 227 -10.05 -15.07 -15.45
C ASP A 227 -8.61 -15.27 -14.98
N LEU A 228 -8.47 -15.88 -13.82
CA LEU A 228 -7.17 -16.11 -13.16
C LEU A 228 -6.25 -17.07 -13.93
N SER A 229 -6.79 -17.83 -14.91
CA SER A 229 -5.96 -18.68 -15.77
C SER A 229 -5.05 -17.88 -16.71
N LEU A 230 -5.39 -16.61 -16.93
CA LEU A 230 -4.63 -15.67 -17.77
C LEU A 230 -3.51 -14.96 -17.01
N ILE A 231 -3.43 -15.10 -15.68
CA ILE A 231 -2.29 -14.56 -14.93
C ILE A 231 -1.05 -15.38 -15.26
N HIS A 232 -0.13 -14.77 -15.99
CA HIS A 232 1.16 -15.37 -16.26
C HIS A 232 1.96 -15.51 -14.98
N ILE A 233 2.10 -16.74 -14.50
CA ILE A 233 3.07 -17.11 -13.47
C ILE A 233 4.41 -17.27 -14.18
N SER A 234 4.98 -16.18 -14.68
CA SER A 234 6.36 -16.19 -15.14
C SER A 234 7.24 -16.13 -13.88
N GLU A 235 7.84 -17.24 -13.54
CA GLU A 235 8.99 -17.17 -12.64
C GLU A 235 10.04 -16.24 -13.27
N PRO A 236 10.56 -15.26 -12.51
CA PRO A 236 11.63 -14.44 -13.02
C PRO A 236 12.85 -15.34 -13.25
N THR A 237 13.10 -15.73 -14.48
CA THR A 237 14.35 -16.38 -14.92
C THR A 237 15.49 -15.36 -14.89
N ARG A 238 15.74 -14.73 -13.76
CA ARG A 238 17.03 -14.09 -13.51
C ARG A 238 17.96 -15.14 -12.92
N PRO A 239 19.04 -15.53 -13.64
CA PRO A 239 20.04 -16.39 -13.04
C PRO A 239 20.58 -15.68 -11.80
N LEU A 240 20.45 -16.32 -10.64
CA LEU A 240 21.21 -15.97 -9.46
C LEU A 240 22.69 -16.19 -9.82
N TYR A 241 23.37 -15.11 -10.13
CA TYR A 241 24.83 -15.13 -10.10
C TYR A 241 25.25 -15.18 -8.62
N ILE A 242 25.68 -16.36 -8.20
CA ILE A 242 26.37 -16.59 -6.93
C ILE A 242 27.78 -16.06 -7.05
#